data_2cda41844518adc8767b44dd5bb68a16
#
_entry.id   2cda41844518adc8767b44dd5bb68a16
#
_cell.length_a   1.000
_cell.length_b   1.000
_cell.length_c   1.000
_cell.angle_alpha   90.00
_cell.angle_beta   90.00
_cell.angle_gamma   90.00
#
_symmetry.space_group_name_H-M   'P 1'
#
loop_
_entity.id
_entity.type
_entity.pdbx_description
1 polymer ?
#
loop_
_entity_poly.entity_id
_entity_poly.type
_entity_poly.pdbx_seq_one_letter_code
_entity_poly.pdbx_strand_id
1 'polypeptide(L)'
;MLVDSHTHLLRLEVSPEEAVREAAEAGVGAVINVGTDVEDSKRGAELAAVLPNVYSTAGIHPHNAGSYTAADLEALAELCESPGIVALGEVGLDYYRGYATPEAQKALFEDAISLANDTRLPLVIHSREAFPDTMAFLGSARVPVVLHCFEGGERAVSEARERGYYVGLAGNVTYKNSETAEAIPLMDPERLLVETDAPYLSPRPVRGERNAPKNVVHTARFVAGRLGVGEDELATLTARNARNLFGLPLEV
;
A
#
# COMPACT_ATOMS: atom_id res chain seq x y z
N MET A 1 14.89 9.92 5.84
CA MET A 1 13.44 10.09 6.16
C MET A 1 12.72 8.80 5.83
N LEU A 2 11.58 8.50 6.47
CA LEU A 2 10.70 7.38 6.13
C LEU A 2 9.55 7.85 5.20
N VAL A 3 8.97 6.91 4.45
CA VAL A 3 7.70 7.08 3.75
C VAL A 3 6.74 6.01 4.28
N ASP A 4 5.55 6.42 4.71
CA ASP A 4 4.45 5.48 4.97
C ASP A 4 3.75 5.21 3.64
N SER A 5 4.02 4.06 3.04
CA SER A 5 3.57 3.76 1.67
C SER A 5 2.12 3.32 1.57
N HIS A 6 1.39 3.14 2.70
CA HIS A 6 -0.01 2.76 2.71
C HIS A 6 -0.67 3.09 4.04
N THR A 7 -1.61 4.01 4.04
CA THR A 7 -2.43 4.38 5.21
C THR A 7 -3.80 4.90 4.79
N HIS A 8 -4.80 4.80 5.67
CA HIS A 8 -6.15 5.31 5.44
C HIS A 8 -6.39 6.55 6.32
N LEU A 9 -5.85 7.71 5.93
CA LEU A 9 -5.93 8.95 6.69
C LEU A 9 -7.38 9.36 7.03
N LEU A 10 -8.30 9.10 6.10
CA LEU A 10 -9.73 9.42 6.27
C LEU A 10 -10.48 8.52 7.27
N ARG A 11 -9.83 7.46 7.76
CA ARG A 11 -10.39 6.51 8.74
C ARG A 11 -9.79 6.65 10.14
N LEU A 12 -8.89 7.61 10.32
CA LEU A 12 -8.29 7.90 11.62
C LEU A 12 -9.27 8.64 12.52
N GLU A 13 -9.05 8.59 13.84
CA GLU A 13 -9.84 9.33 14.83
C GLU A 13 -9.43 10.79 14.93
N VAL A 14 -8.19 11.10 14.57
CA VAL A 14 -7.66 12.47 14.48
C VAL A 14 -7.80 13.00 13.05
N SER A 15 -7.69 14.31 12.88
CA SER A 15 -7.72 14.88 11.53
C SER A 15 -6.51 14.45 10.70
N PRO A 16 -6.62 14.39 9.36
CA PRO A 16 -5.48 14.10 8.48
C PRO A 16 -4.29 15.03 8.72
N GLU A 17 -4.53 16.33 8.96
CA GLU A 17 -3.51 17.34 9.24
C GLU A 17 -2.73 17.00 10.52
N GLU A 18 -3.45 16.59 11.57
CA GLU A 18 -2.84 16.20 12.83
C GLU A 18 -2.03 14.90 12.67
N ALA A 19 -2.58 13.90 11.99
CA ALA A 19 -1.88 12.64 11.74
C ALA A 19 -0.59 12.84 10.94
N VAL A 20 -0.63 13.68 9.90
CA VAL A 20 0.54 14.01 9.07
C VAL A 20 1.58 14.81 9.86
N ARG A 21 1.15 15.77 10.69
CA ARG A 21 2.06 16.52 11.57
C ARG A 21 2.77 15.61 12.56
N GLU A 22 2.04 14.71 13.23
CA GLU A 22 2.62 13.73 14.15
C GLU A 22 3.58 12.76 13.44
N ALA A 23 3.26 12.36 12.22
CA ALA A 23 4.12 11.55 11.39
C ALA A 23 5.43 12.27 11.05
N ALA A 24 5.36 13.54 10.67
CA ALA A 24 6.54 14.36 10.39
C ALA A 24 7.44 14.52 11.62
N GLU A 25 6.86 14.75 12.80
CA GLU A 25 7.60 14.81 14.09
C GLU A 25 8.31 13.49 14.42
N ALA A 26 7.78 12.35 13.93
CA ALA A 26 8.38 11.03 14.06
C ALA A 26 9.43 10.69 12.96
N GLY A 27 9.70 11.61 12.02
CA GLY A 27 10.65 11.40 10.93
C GLY A 27 10.07 10.78 9.65
N VAL A 28 8.73 10.76 9.52
CA VAL A 28 8.03 10.35 8.30
C VAL A 28 7.90 11.55 7.38
N GLY A 29 8.56 11.51 6.23
CA GLY A 29 8.65 12.64 5.31
C GLY A 29 7.55 12.67 4.25
N ALA A 30 6.88 11.55 4.00
CA ALA A 30 5.73 11.47 3.11
C ALA A 30 4.78 10.35 3.51
N VAL A 31 3.51 10.50 3.13
CA VAL A 31 2.43 9.55 3.44
C VAL A 31 1.59 9.32 2.18
N ILE A 32 1.32 8.05 1.87
CA ILE A 32 0.40 7.66 0.79
C ILE A 32 -0.95 7.31 1.42
N ASN A 33 -1.95 8.20 1.26
CA ASN A 33 -3.34 7.89 1.60
C ASN A 33 -3.94 6.96 0.56
N VAL A 34 -4.75 6.01 0.97
CA VAL A 34 -5.26 4.96 0.08
C VAL A 34 -6.77 5.04 -0.05
N GLY A 35 -7.24 5.19 -1.30
CA GLY A 35 -8.64 5.17 -1.66
C GLY A 35 -9.18 3.74 -1.75
N THR A 36 -10.44 3.54 -1.33
CA THR A 36 -11.10 2.24 -1.28
C THR A 36 -12.42 2.18 -2.04
N ASP A 37 -12.91 3.31 -2.47
CA ASP A 37 -14.02 3.52 -3.41
C ASP A 37 -13.87 4.90 -4.06
N VAL A 38 -14.79 5.24 -4.98
CA VAL A 38 -14.72 6.51 -5.74
C VAL A 38 -14.78 7.74 -4.84
N GLU A 39 -15.65 7.74 -3.81
CA GLU A 39 -15.81 8.88 -2.91
C GLU A 39 -14.60 9.05 -2.01
N ASP A 40 -14.08 7.94 -1.46
CA ASP A 40 -12.87 7.91 -0.65
C ASP A 40 -11.65 8.38 -1.47
N SER A 41 -11.57 7.96 -2.74
CA SER A 41 -10.52 8.38 -3.68
C SER A 41 -10.58 9.88 -4.01
N LYS A 42 -11.79 10.45 -4.21
CA LYS A 42 -11.97 11.91 -4.40
C LYS A 42 -11.47 12.71 -3.20
N ARG A 43 -11.89 12.32 -2.01
CA ARG A 43 -11.44 12.95 -0.77
C ARG A 43 -9.93 12.80 -0.57
N GLY A 44 -9.36 11.66 -0.96
CA GLY A 44 -7.92 11.45 -0.96
C GLY A 44 -7.17 12.40 -1.91
N ALA A 45 -7.71 12.63 -3.13
CA ALA A 45 -7.16 13.60 -4.07
C ALA A 45 -7.22 15.05 -3.53
N GLU A 46 -8.32 15.41 -2.85
CA GLU A 46 -8.46 16.70 -2.17
C GLU A 46 -7.41 16.88 -1.07
N LEU A 47 -7.15 15.85 -0.26
CA LEU A 47 -6.10 15.89 0.76
C LEU A 47 -4.72 16.09 0.14
N ALA A 48 -4.41 15.34 -0.92
CA ALA A 48 -3.13 15.44 -1.62
C ALA A 48 -2.92 16.82 -2.26
N ALA A 49 -3.99 17.51 -2.63
CA ALA A 49 -3.92 18.87 -3.18
C ALA A 49 -3.60 19.95 -2.14
N VAL A 50 -3.93 19.73 -0.86
CA VAL A 50 -3.80 20.76 0.19
C VAL A 50 -2.73 20.46 1.24
N LEU A 51 -2.41 19.18 1.47
CA LEU A 51 -1.43 18.79 2.47
C LEU A 51 -0.08 18.49 1.82
N PRO A 52 1.00 19.17 2.21
CA PRO A 52 2.33 18.89 1.69
C PRO A 52 2.77 17.46 2.06
N ASN A 53 3.46 16.80 1.14
CA ASN A 53 3.98 15.43 1.31
C ASN A 53 2.90 14.35 1.57
N VAL A 54 1.64 14.66 1.29
CA VAL A 54 0.56 13.68 1.19
C VAL A 54 0.28 13.42 -0.29
N TYR A 55 0.27 12.16 -0.64
CA TYR A 55 -0.13 11.66 -1.94
C TYR A 55 -1.29 10.69 -1.74
N SER A 56 -2.03 10.36 -2.80
CA SER A 56 -3.15 9.43 -2.66
C SER A 56 -3.19 8.43 -3.80
N THR A 57 -3.93 7.36 -3.59
CA THR A 57 -4.30 6.41 -4.64
C THR A 57 -5.77 6.55 -4.97
N ALA A 58 -6.17 6.10 -6.15
CA ALA A 58 -7.56 5.98 -6.55
C ALA A 58 -7.88 4.51 -6.85
N GLY A 59 -8.90 3.94 -6.20
CA GLY A 59 -9.23 2.53 -6.37
C GLY A 59 -10.56 2.12 -5.77
N ILE A 60 -11.00 0.91 -6.13
CA ILE A 60 -12.16 0.24 -5.54
C ILE A 60 -11.68 -1.06 -4.92
N HIS A 61 -11.73 -1.12 -3.60
CA HIS A 61 -11.33 -2.28 -2.82
C HIS A 61 -12.22 -3.50 -3.12
N PRO A 62 -11.69 -4.73 -3.13
CA PRO A 62 -12.47 -5.95 -3.43
C PRO A 62 -13.74 -6.12 -2.58
N HIS A 63 -13.83 -5.53 -1.40
CA HIS A 63 -15.06 -5.52 -0.59
C HIS A 63 -16.22 -4.81 -1.28
N ASN A 64 -15.95 -3.85 -2.15
CA ASN A 64 -16.94 -3.04 -2.87
C ASN A 64 -17.26 -3.62 -4.27
N ALA A 65 -16.65 -4.75 -4.66
CA ALA A 65 -16.79 -5.34 -5.98
C ALA A 65 -18.24 -5.77 -6.34
N GLY A 66 -19.09 -5.98 -5.35
CA GLY A 66 -20.50 -6.34 -5.60
C GLY A 66 -21.39 -5.18 -6.03
N SER A 67 -20.92 -3.93 -5.96
CA SER A 67 -21.74 -2.73 -6.20
C SER A 67 -21.15 -1.73 -7.17
N TYR A 68 -19.91 -1.92 -7.65
CA TYR A 68 -19.31 -0.99 -8.61
C TYR A 68 -20.02 -1.04 -9.98
N THR A 69 -19.88 0.03 -10.73
CA THR A 69 -20.51 0.24 -12.04
C THR A 69 -19.47 0.75 -13.05
N ALA A 70 -19.82 0.75 -14.34
CA ALA A 70 -18.98 1.37 -15.37
C ALA A 70 -18.72 2.87 -15.11
N ALA A 71 -19.71 3.58 -14.55
CA ALA A 71 -19.55 5.00 -14.18
C ALA A 71 -18.51 5.20 -13.05
N ASP A 72 -18.35 4.24 -12.15
CA ASP A 72 -17.32 4.28 -11.11
C ASP A 72 -15.93 4.10 -11.71
N LEU A 73 -15.78 3.25 -12.72
CA LEU A 73 -14.51 3.08 -13.46
C LEU A 73 -14.15 4.35 -14.27
N GLU A 74 -15.13 4.98 -14.91
CA GLU A 74 -14.94 6.26 -15.60
C GLU A 74 -14.51 7.35 -14.61
N ALA A 75 -15.15 7.45 -13.45
CA ALA A 75 -14.77 8.38 -12.39
C ALA A 75 -13.36 8.12 -11.85
N LEU A 76 -12.96 6.84 -11.68
CA LEU A 76 -11.58 6.51 -11.31
C LEU A 76 -10.57 6.91 -12.38
N ALA A 77 -10.91 6.71 -13.67
CA ALA A 77 -10.04 7.13 -14.77
C ALA A 77 -9.78 8.65 -14.74
N GLU A 78 -10.82 9.45 -14.50
CA GLU A 78 -10.70 10.91 -14.34
C GLU A 78 -9.84 11.27 -13.10
N LEU A 79 -10.02 10.56 -11.98
CA LEU A 79 -9.23 10.79 -10.77
C LEU A 79 -7.76 10.46 -10.97
N CYS A 80 -7.43 9.46 -11.77
CA CYS A 80 -6.05 9.09 -12.09
C CYS A 80 -5.27 10.22 -12.79
N GLU A 81 -5.95 11.21 -13.39
CA GLU A 81 -5.34 12.39 -13.98
C GLU A 81 -5.11 13.53 -12.95
N SER A 82 -5.64 13.39 -11.73
CA SER A 82 -5.55 14.43 -10.70
C SER A 82 -4.14 14.52 -10.12
N PRO A 83 -3.61 15.75 -9.94
CA PRO A 83 -2.34 15.94 -9.24
C PRO A 83 -2.38 15.33 -7.84
N GLY A 84 -1.32 14.58 -7.48
CA GLY A 84 -1.24 13.91 -6.18
C GLY A 84 -1.81 12.50 -6.14
N ILE A 85 -2.55 12.04 -7.17
CA ILE A 85 -2.84 10.61 -7.37
C ILE A 85 -1.61 9.95 -7.99
N VAL A 86 -1.02 9.01 -7.26
CA VAL A 86 0.29 8.41 -7.61
C VAL A 86 0.21 6.92 -7.93
N ALA A 87 -0.96 6.29 -7.73
CA ALA A 87 -1.18 4.88 -8.03
C ALA A 87 -2.67 4.58 -8.19
N LEU A 88 -2.98 3.48 -8.88
CA LEU A 88 -4.30 2.87 -8.90
C LEU A 88 -4.37 1.79 -7.80
N GLY A 89 -5.26 1.97 -6.88
CA GLY A 89 -5.44 1.10 -5.71
C GLY A 89 -6.14 1.82 -4.54
N GLU A 90 -6.57 1.07 -3.59
CA GLU A 90 -6.36 -0.36 -3.31
C GLU A 90 -7.33 -1.22 -4.13
N VAL A 91 -6.78 -2.20 -4.85
CA VAL A 91 -7.53 -3.15 -5.68
C VAL A 91 -6.99 -4.56 -5.48
N GLY A 92 -7.72 -5.58 -5.91
CA GLY A 92 -7.25 -6.95 -5.80
C GLY A 92 -8.31 -7.92 -5.29
N LEU A 93 -7.93 -8.89 -4.44
CA LEU A 93 -8.77 -10.00 -4.02
C LEU A 93 -8.73 -10.20 -2.49
N ASP A 94 -9.91 -10.40 -1.88
CA ASP A 94 -10.08 -10.77 -0.46
C ASP A 94 -11.08 -11.93 -0.36
N TYR A 95 -10.57 -13.14 -0.17
CA TYR A 95 -11.42 -14.33 0.00
C TYR A 95 -11.76 -14.60 1.47
N TYR A 96 -11.16 -13.84 2.39
CA TYR A 96 -11.38 -14.00 3.83
C TYR A 96 -12.71 -13.37 4.27
N ARG A 97 -13.03 -12.14 3.82
CA ARG A 97 -14.17 -11.38 4.35
C ARG A 97 -15.51 -11.72 3.71
N GLY A 98 -15.54 -12.15 2.45
CA GLY A 98 -16.77 -12.56 1.77
C GLY A 98 -17.81 -11.45 1.55
N TYR A 99 -17.39 -10.17 1.52
CA TYR A 99 -18.30 -9.03 1.27
C TYR A 99 -18.79 -8.97 -0.19
N ALA A 100 -18.01 -9.50 -1.12
CA ALA A 100 -18.38 -9.68 -2.50
C ALA A 100 -17.97 -11.08 -2.95
N THR A 101 -18.64 -11.62 -3.98
CA THR A 101 -18.31 -12.94 -4.51
C THR A 101 -16.93 -12.95 -5.18
N PRO A 102 -16.21 -14.08 -5.21
CA PRO A 102 -14.94 -14.16 -5.92
C PRO A 102 -15.02 -13.75 -7.38
N GLU A 103 -16.14 -14.05 -8.07
CA GLU A 103 -16.37 -13.70 -9.45
C GLU A 103 -16.46 -12.18 -9.64
N ALA A 104 -17.21 -11.49 -8.77
CA ALA A 104 -17.31 -10.03 -8.80
C ALA A 104 -15.94 -9.37 -8.50
N GLN A 105 -15.21 -9.89 -7.51
CA GLN A 105 -13.88 -9.39 -7.21
C GLN A 105 -12.90 -9.57 -8.39
N LYS A 106 -12.93 -10.73 -9.05
CA LYS A 106 -12.09 -11.01 -10.23
C LYS A 106 -12.41 -10.07 -11.39
N ALA A 107 -13.70 -9.83 -11.67
CA ALA A 107 -14.12 -8.90 -12.71
C ALA A 107 -13.61 -7.48 -12.44
N LEU A 108 -13.83 -6.97 -11.22
CA LEU A 108 -13.30 -5.65 -10.81
C LEU A 108 -11.78 -5.59 -10.93
N PHE A 109 -11.08 -6.67 -10.56
CA PHE A 109 -9.62 -6.68 -10.59
C PHE A 109 -9.07 -6.66 -12.03
N GLU A 110 -9.73 -7.36 -12.98
CA GLU A 110 -9.41 -7.28 -14.42
C GLU A 110 -9.59 -5.85 -14.94
N ASP A 111 -10.73 -5.20 -14.62
CA ASP A 111 -11.01 -3.82 -15.01
C ASP A 111 -9.96 -2.86 -14.43
N ALA A 112 -9.60 -3.03 -13.15
CA ALA A 112 -8.58 -2.23 -12.49
C ALA A 112 -7.18 -2.39 -13.12
N ILE A 113 -6.77 -3.62 -13.48
CA ILE A 113 -5.50 -3.85 -14.18
C ILE A 113 -5.52 -3.19 -15.56
N SER A 114 -6.64 -3.29 -16.29
CA SER A 114 -6.79 -2.61 -17.59
C SER A 114 -6.64 -1.10 -17.44
N LEU A 115 -7.34 -0.50 -16.48
CA LEU A 115 -7.27 0.93 -16.21
C LEU A 115 -5.85 1.38 -15.81
N ALA A 116 -5.16 0.61 -14.97
CA ALA A 116 -3.78 0.90 -14.60
C ALA A 116 -2.83 0.85 -15.81
N ASN A 117 -3.01 -0.12 -16.71
CA ASN A 117 -2.24 -0.20 -17.94
C ASN A 117 -2.46 1.00 -18.88
N ASP A 118 -3.69 1.53 -18.93
CA ASP A 118 -4.06 2.67 -19.76
C ASP A 118 -3.57 4.00 -19.17
N THR A 119 -3.70 4.19 -17.86
CA THR A 119 -3.24 5.37 -17.13
C THR A 119 -1.74 5.36 -16.84
N ARG A 120 -1.10 4.19 -16.95
CA ARG A 120 0.33 3.95 -16.63
C ARG A 120 0.69 4.23 -15.16
N LEU A 121 -0.29 4.20 -14.27
CA LEU A 121 -0.06 4.30 -12.85
C LEU A 121 0.32 2.94 -12.25
N PRO A 122 1.21 2.88 -11.24
CA PRO A 122 1.48 1.65 -10.52
C PRO A 122 0.23 1.12 -9.82
N LEU A 123 0.18 -0.19 -9.59
CA LEU A 123 -0.90 -0.88 -8.88
C LEU A 123 -0.55 -1.08 -7.41
N VAL A 124 -1.48 -0.72 -6.50
CA VAL A 124 -1.44 -1.07 -5.07
C VAL A 124 -2.42 -2.21 -4.83
N ILE A 125 -1.88 -3.38 -4.49
CA ILE A 125 -2.61 -4.65 -4.51
C ILE A 125 -2.91 -5.14 -3.10
N HIS A 126 -4.21 -5.35 -2.84
CA HIS A 126 -4.73 -6.14 -1.73
C HIS A 126 -4.78 -7.62 -2.10
N SER A 127 -4.26 -8.48 -1.24
CA SER A 127 -4.34 -9.93 -1.43
C SER A 127 -4.49 -10.64 -0.10
N ARG A 128 -5.68 -11.13 0.19
CA ARG A 128 -5.94 -11.85 1.44
C ARG A 128 -6.60 -13.19 1.18
N GLU A 129 -5.93 -14.28 1.57
CA GLU A 129 -6.32 -15.66 1.25
C GLU A 129 -6.54 -15.92 -0.26
N ALA A 130 -5.91 -15.09 -1.11
CA ALA A 130 -6.12 -15.07 -2.56
C ALA A 130 -4.83 -15.03 -3.38
N PHE A 131 -3.65 -15.21 -2.75
CA PHE A 131 -2.36 -15.00 -3.38
C PHE A 131 -2.16 -15.70 -4.74
N PRO A 132 -2.52 -17.00 -4.93
CA PRO A 132 -2.35 -17.65 -6.23
C PRO A 132 -3.16 -16.99 -7.36
N ASP A 133 -4.43 -16.65 -7.10
CA ASP A 133 -5.29 -15.99 -8.06
C ASP A 133 -4.79 -14.56 -8.33
N THR A 134 -4.42 -13.81 -7.27
CA THR A 134 -3.83 -12.48 -7.40
C THR A 134 -2.62 -12.50 -8.34
N MET A 135 -1.70 -13.43 -8.13
CA MET A 135 -0.51 -13.55 -8.98
C MET A 135 -0.86 -13.96 -10.42
N ALA A 136 -1.89 -14.78 -10.64
CA ALA A 136 -2.35 -15.13 -11.97
C ALA A 136 -2.89 -13.92 -12.73
N PHE A 137 -3.77 -13.10 -12.12
CA PHE A 137 -4.33 -11.88 -12.70
C PHE A 137 -3.25 -10.84 -13.02
N LEU A 138 -2.29 -10.65 -12.12
CA LEU A 138 -1.17 -9.72 -12.30
C LEU A 138 -0.24 -10.08 -13.47
N GLY A 139 -0.40 -11.27 -14.07
CA GLY A 139 0.29 -11.63 -15.31
C GLY A 139 -0.04 -10.72 -16.50
N SER A 140 -1.16 -10.00 -16.47
CA SER A 140 -1.60 -9.02 -17.49
C SER A 140 -1.19 -7.57 -17.17
N ALA A 141 -0.65 -7.29 -15.99
CA ALA A 141 -0.19 -5.96 -15.60
C ALA A 141 1.10 -5.57 -16.37
N ARG A 142 1.11 -4.36 -16.90
CA ARG A 142 2.25 -3.78 -17.66
C ARG A 142 2.85 -2.56 -16.94
N VAL A 143 2.43 -2.33 -15.71
CA VAL A 143 2.87 -1.25 -14.83
C VAL A 143 3.54 -1.82 -13.59
N PRO A 144 4.31 -1.03 -12.84
CA PRO A 144 4.84 -1.46 -11.55
C PRO A 144 3.74 -1.90 -10.59
N VAL A 145 4.02 -2.91 -9.78
CA VAL A 145 3.07 -3.49 -8.81
C VAL A 145 3.69 -3.45 -7.42
N VAL A 146 2.91 -3.07 -6.41
CA VAL A 146 3.20 -3.30 -5.00
C VAL A 146 2.14 -4.21 -4.39
N LEU A 147 2.59 -5.29 -3.77
CA LEU A 147 1.78 -6.13 -2.90
C LEU A 147 1.79 -5.47 -1.51
N HIS A 148 0.73 -4.73 -1.17
CA HIS A 148 0.61 -4.07 0.11
C HIS A 148 0.35 -5.10 1.22
N CYS A 149 0.74 -4.77 2.47
CA CYS A 149 0.56 -5.64 3.62
C CYS A 149 0.97 -7.10 3.32
N PHE A 150 2.12 -7.25 2.65
CA PHE A 150 2.56 -8.53 2.10
C PHE A 150 2.61 -9.60 3.20
N GLU A 151 1.93 -10.70 2.95
CA GLU A 151 1.92 -11.88 3.80
C GLU A 151 2.37 -13.11 3.01
N GLY A 152 3.34 -13.82 3.56
CA GLY A 152 3.83 -15.07 2.97
C GLY A 152 5.28 -15.37 3.33
N GLY A 153 5.63 -16.65 3.20
CA GLY A 153 6.97 -17.16 3.45
C GLY A 153 7.84 -17.12 2.18
N GLU A 154 8.90 -17.91 2.20
CA GLU A 154 9.94 -17.98 1.16
C GLU A 154 9.37 -18.12 -0.26
N ARG A 155 8.37 -18.99 -0.45
CA ARG A 155 7.78 -19.21 -1.79
C ARG A 155 7.10 -17.94 -2.35
N ALA A 156 6.33 -17.24 -1.53
CA ALA A 156 5.65 -16.02 -1.95
C ALA A 156 6.65 -14.89 -2.23
N VAL A 157 7.71 -14.80 -1.41
CA VAL A 157 8.82 -13.86 -1.62
C VAL A 157 9.54 -14.15 -2.93
N SER A 158 9.87 -15.43 -3.24
CA SER A 158 10.50 -15.81 -4.49
C SER A 158 9.66 -15.41 -5.69
N GLU A 159 8.36 -15.69 -5.66
CA GLU A 159 7.47 -15.35 -6.76
C GLU A 159 7.32 -13.83 -6.96
N ALA A 160 7.18 -13.05 -5.89
CA ALA A 160 7.14 -11.58 -5.97
C ALA A 160 8.45 -11.02 -6.55
N ARG A 161 9.59 -11.54 -6.09
CA ARG A 161 10.93 -11.16 -6.57
C ARG A 161 11.15 -11.50 -8.05
N GLU A 162 10.79 -12.71 -8.50
CA GLU A 162 10.91 -13.14 -9.89
C GLU A 162 10.12 -12.23 -10.85
N ARG A 163 8.99 -11.68 -10.38
CA ARG A 163 8.16 -10.75 -11.15
C ARG A 163 8.58 -9.29 -11.00
N GLY A 164 9.57 -8.99 -10.16
CA GLY A 164 10.05 -7.63 -9.90
C GLY A 164 9.02 -6.76 -9.16
N TYR A 165 8.11 -7.35 -8.41
CA TYR A 165 7.09 -6.63 -7.65
C TYR A 165 7.66 -6.03 -6.37
N TYR A 166 7.15 -4.87 -5.98
CA TYR A 166 7.40 -4.30 -4.67
C TYR A 166 6.56 -5.02 -3.62
N VAL A 167 7.07 -5.04 -2.39
CA VAL A 167 6.36 -5.58 -1.23
C VAL A 167 6.31 -4.53 -0.12
N GLY A 168 5.11 -4.23 0.38
CA GLY A 168 4.88 -3.35 1.52
C GLY A 168 4.79 -4.17 2.80
N LEU A 169 5.59 -3.80 3.81
CA LEU A 169 5.59 -4.46 5.11
C LEU A 169 4.93 -3.58 6.16
N ALA A 170 3.80 -4.05 6.68
CA ALA A 170 3.02 -3.39 7.70
C ALA A 170 3.37 -3.88 9.13
N GLY A 171 2.72 -3.33 10.14
CA GLY A 171 2.99 -3.66 11.54
C GLY A 171 2.82 -5.13 11.93
N ASN A 172 2.03 -5.90 11.16
CA ASN A 172 1.80 -7.34 11.37
C ASN A 172 3.09 -8.18 11.27
N VAL A 173 4.11 -7.75 10.52
CA VAL A 173 5.41 -8.45 10.48
C VAL A 173 6.08 -8.50 11.84
N THR A 174 5.75 -7.58 12.75
CA THR A 174 6.30 -7.56 14.12
C THR A 174 5.62 -8.58 15.06
N TYR A 175 4.55 -9.25 14.59
CA TYR A 175 3.80 -10.17 15.44
C TYR A 175 4.53 -11.49 15.67
N LYS A 176 4.19 -12.15 16.76
CA LYS A 176 4.78 -13.46 17.07
C LYS A 176 4.39 -14.48 16.01
N ASN A 177 5.35 -15.28 15.56
CA ASN A 177 5.19 -16.31 14.54
C ASN A 177 4.79 -15.77 13.15
N SER A 178 5.22 -14.55 12.79
CA SER A 178 5.06 -14.04 11.43
C SER A 178 5.99 -14.79 10.48
N GLU A 179 5.42 -15.57 9.56
CA GLU A 179 6.17 -16.26 8.52
C GLU A 179 6.87 -15.25 7.60
N THR A 180 6.20 -14.13 7.32
CA THR A 180 6.75 -13.02 6.55
C THR A 180 8.01 -12.45 7.19
N ALA A 181 8.01 -12.31 8.53
CA ALA A 181 9.19 -11.81 9.26
C ALA A 181 10.42 -12.72 9.09
N GLU A 182 10.22 -14.04 9.01
CA GLU A 182 11.31 -14.98 8.75
C GLU A 182 11.84 -14.87 7.33
N ALA A 183 10.99 -14.48 6.37
CA ALA A 183 11.33 -14.36 4.96
C ALA A 183 11.91 -12.99 4.56
N ILE A 184 11.88 -11.97 5.44
CA ILE A 184 12.44 -10.63 5.14
C ILE A 184 13.87 -10.69 4.57
N PRO A 185 14.82 -11.50 5.10
CA PRO A 185 16.19 -11.56 4.56
C PRO A 185 16.27 -12.08 3.10
N LEU A 186 15.20 -12.68 2.57
CA LEU A 186 15.15 -13.20 1.19
C LEU A 186 14.54 -12.20 0.21
N MET A 187 13.93 -11.11 0.72
CA MET A 187 13.31 -10.09 -0.11
C MET A 187 14.35 -9.28 -0.89
N ASP A 188 13.91 -8.72 -2.02
CA ASP A 188 14.75 -7.78 -2.78
C ASP A 188 14.75 -6.40 -2.07
N PRO A 189 15.88 -5.95 -1.53
CA PRO A 189 15.94 -4.66 -0.86
C PRO A 189 15.51 -3.48 -1.74
N GLU A 190 15.76 -3.55 -3.05
CA GLU A 190 15.39 -2.49 -4.01
C GLU A 190 13.89 -2.45 -4.31
N ARG A 191 13.11 -3.40 -3.78
CA ARG A 191 11.65 -3.51 -3.95
C ARG A 191 10.89 -3.51 -2.63
N LEU A 192 11.56 -3.19 -1.53
CA LEU A 192 10.99 -3.22 -0.19
C LEU A 192 10.42 -1.85 0.17
N LEU A 193 9.20 -1.83 0.71
CA LEU A 193 8.54 -0.67 1.29
C LEU A 193 8.15 -0.96 2.74
N VAL A 194 7.93 0.10 3.51
CA VAL A 194 7.35 0.03 4.85
C VAL A 194 6.09 0.88 4.91
N GLU A 195 5.10 0.40 5.66
CA GLU A 195 3.80 1.02 5.75
C GLU A 195 3.15 0.79 7.10
N THR A 196 2.06 1.50 7.38
CA THR A 196 1.29 1.28 8.59
C THR A 196 0.04 0.48 8.37
N ASP A 197 -0.65 0.65 7.25
CA ASP A 197 -2.05 0.26 7.04
C ASP A 197 -2.96 0.87 8.12
N ALA A 198 -2.60 2.05 8.63
CA ALA A 198 -3.37 2.68 9.70
C ALA A 198 -4.80 3.03 9.25
N PRO A 199 -5.80 2.83 10.14
CA PRO A 199 -5.74 2.57 11.58
C PRO A 199 -5.56 1.11 12.01
N TYR A 200 -5.24 0.22 11.09
CA TYR A 200 -5.11 -1.22 11.33
C TYR A 200 -3.67 -1.62 11.67
N LEU A 201 -3.46 -2.89 11.99
CA LEU A 201 -2.17 -3.57 12.06
C LEU A 201 -1.09 -2.89 12.93
N SER A 202 -1.48 -2.31 14.07
CA SER A 202 -0.54 -1.65 15.00
C SER A 202 0.66 -2.54 15.30
N PRO A 203 1.92 -2.06 15.09
CA PRO A 203 3.12 -2.83 15.38
C PRO A 203 3.25 -3.15 16.88
N ARG A 204 4.05 -4.16 17.22
CA ARG A 204 4.16 -4.69 18.59
C ARG A 204 4.36 -3.66 19.69
N PRO A 205 5.21 -2.63 19.56
CA PRO A 205 5.41 -1.67 20.65
C PRO A 205 4.15 -0.91 21.05
N VAL A 206 3.20 -0.74 20.10
CA VAL A 206 1.92 -0.03 20.29
C VAL A 206 0.72 -0.93 20.04
N ARG A 207 0.90 -2.24 20.13
CA ARG A 207 -0.18 -3.21 19.91
C ARG A 207 -1.26 -3.08 20.97
N GLY A 208 -2.52 -2.95 20.52
CA GLY A 208 -3.68 -2.69 21.39
C GLY A 208 -4.16 -1.25 21.32
N GLU A 209 -3.39 -0.35 20.75
CA GLU A 209 -3.79 0.99 20.38
C GLU A 209 -4.22 1.03 18.90
N ARG A 210 -4.97 2.05 18.49
CA ARG A 210 -5.21 2.28 17.06
C ARG A 210 -3.91 2.74 16.39
N ASN A 211 -3.67 2.22 15.20
CA ASN A 211 -2.47 2.57 14.45
C ASN A 211 -2.56 4.00 13.88
N ALA A 212 -1.40 4.58 13.59
CA ALA A 212 -1.26 5.91 12.99
C ALA A 212 0.01 5.94 12.12
N PRO A 213 0.11 6.83 11.10
CA PRO A 213 1.26 6.92 10.20
C PRO A 213 2.61 7.06 10.91
N LYS A 214 2.66 7.78 12.05
CA LYS A 214 3.86 7.91 12.87
C LYS A 214 4.45 6.57 13.32
N ASN A 215 3.64 5.52 13.41
CA ASN A 215 4.07 4.22 13.91
C ASN A 215 4.84 3.38 12.87
N VAL A 216 4.95 3.85 11.61
CA VAL A 216 5.79 3.18 10.60
C VAL A 216 7.24 3.05 11.05
N VAL A 217 7.70 3.93 11.94
CA VAL A 217 9.06 3.88 12.54
C VAL A 217 9.32 2.55 13.26
N HIS A 218 8.29 1.96 13.87
CA HIS A 218 8.42 0.67 14.56
C HIS A 218 8.53 -0.50 13.59
N THR A 219 7.76 -0.46 12.50
CA THR A 219 7.88 -1.44 11.40
C THR A 219 9.26 -1.34 10.76
N ALA A 220 9.71 -0.12 10.42
CA ALA A 220 11.02 0.13 9.83
C ALA A 220 12.16 -0.39 10.72
N ARG A 221 12.13 -0.07 12.03
CA ARG A 221 13.13 -0.57 12.99
C ARG A 221 13.18 -2.09 13.04
N PHE A 222 12.03 -2.75 13.04
CA PHE A 222 11.96 -4.21 13.03
C PHE A 222 12.55 -4.79 11.75
N VAL A 223 12.20 -4.23 10.59
CA VAL A 223 12.69 -4.67 9.29
C VAL A 223 14.21 -4.46 9.17
N ALA A 224 14.73 -3.31 9.63
CA ALA A 224 16.18 -3.03 9.67
C ALA A 224 16.94 -4.11 10.47
N GLY A 225 16.41 -4.46 11.65
CA GLY A 225 16.96 -5.53 12.48
C GLY A 225 16.96 -6.91 11.81
N ARG A 226 15.91 -7.21 11.01
CA ARG A 226 15.81 -8.49 10.27
C ARG A 226 16.79 -8.55 9.07
N LEU A 227 17.07 -7.42 8.46
CA LEU A 227 18.04 -7.29 7.35
C LEU A 227 19.48 -7.12 7.84
N GLY A 228 19.69 -6.81 9.11
CA GLY A 228 21.02 -6.52 9.67
C GLY A 228 21.62 -5.19 9.21
N VAL A 229 20.77 -4.21 8.87
CA VAL A 229 21.18 -2.85 8.44
C VAL A 229 20.80 -1.80 9.48
N GLY A 230 21.37 -0.58 9.35
CA GLY A 230 21.00 0.55 10.19
C GLY A 230 19.60 1.09 9.90
N GLU A 231 18.94 1.71 10.90
CA GLU A 231 17.61 2.31 10.73
C GLU A 231 17.64 3.41 9.65
N ASP A 232 18.67 4.26 9.62
CA ASP A 232 18.83 5.33 8.62
C ASP A 232 19.06 4.77 7.21
N GLU A 233 19.80 3.67 7.10
CA GLU A 233 20.04 2.98 5.83
C GLU A 233 18.75 2.41 5.28
N LEU A 234 17.95 1.73 6.12
CA LEU A 234 16.63 1.22 5.72
C LEU A 234 15.70 2.37 5.32
N ALA A 235 15.65 3.44 6.11
CA ALA A 235 14.81 4.60 5.82
C ALA A 235 15.13 5.21 4.45
N THR A 236 16.42 5.38 4.14
CA THR A 236 16.88 5.88 2.83
C THR A 236 16.51 4.91 1.71
N LEU A 237 16.74 3.62 1.91
CA LEU A 237 16.43 2.57 0.95
C LEU A 237 14.93 2.55 0.60
N THR A 238 14.06 2.46 1.61
CA THR A 238 12.62 2.35 1.40
C THR A 238 12.00 3.65 0.88
N ALA A 239 12.51 4.82 1.27
CA ALA A 239 12.09 6.10 0.71
C ALA A 239 12.48 6.23 -0.78
N ARG A 240 13.68 5.80 -1.16
CA ARG A 240 14.11 5.73 -2.57
C ARG A 240 13.20 4.78 -3.37
N ASN A 241 12.87 3.63 -2.81
CA ASN A 241 11.97 2.66 -3.43
C ASN A 241 10.56 3.25 -3.62
N ALA A 242 9.99 3.92 -2.62
CA ALA A 242 8.70 4.60 -2.71
C ALA A 242 8.74 5.71 -3.77
N ARG A 243 9.80 6.54 -3.77
CA ARG A 243 10.01 7.55 -4.82
C ARG A 243 10.01 6.94 -6.21
N ASN A 244 10.70 5.84 -6.41
CA ASN A 244 10.83 5.19 -7.73
C ASN A 244 9.51 4.53 -8.16
N LEU A 245 8.79 3.90 -7.22
CA LEU A 245 7.50 3.26 -7.51
C LEU A 245 6.43 4.31 -7.86
N PHE A 246 6.27 5.32 -7.02
CA PHE A 246 5.17 6.28 -7.09
C PHE A 246 5.52 7.58 -7.82
N GLY A 247 6.75 7.76 -8.31
CA GLY A 247 7.18 8.97 -8.98
C GLY A 247 7.22 10.21 -8.07
N LEU A 248 7.48 10.03 -6.77
CA LEU A 248 7.40 11.13 -5.79
C LEU A 248 8.55 12.13 -5.96
N PRO A 249 8.31 13.44 -5.81
CA PRO A 249 9.34 14.49 -5.88
C PRO A 249 10.13 14.59 -4.56
N LEU A 250 10.63 13.48 -4.05
CA LEU A 250 11.39 13.43 -2.81
C LEU A 250 12.89 13.51 -3.05
N GLU A 251 13.58 14.33 -2.26
CA GLU A 251 15.04 14.32 -2.16
C GLU A 251 15.45 13.26 -1.13
N VAL A 252 16.03 12.14 -1.62
CA VAL A 252 16.39 10.98 -0.78
C VAL A 252 17.85 10.62 -0.99
#